data_f9416df891b610f987b480561dd8dfcb
#
_entry.id   f9416df891b610f987b480561dd8dfcb
#
_cell.length_a   1.000
_cell.length_b   1.000
_cell.length_c   1.000
_cell.angle_alpha   90.00
_cell.angle_beta   90.00
_cell.angle_gamma   90.00
#
_symmetry.space_group_name_H-M   'P 1'
#
loop_
_entity.id
_entity.type
_entity.pdbx_description
1 polymer ?
#
loop_
_entity_poly.entity_id
_entity_poly.type
_entity_poly.pdbx_seq_one_letter_code
_entity_poly.pdbx_strand_id
1 'polypeptide(L)'
;MGGHNRTRRNREIERKFLVEWLPPNLEQSRSLVIEQGYLATDESTGRQVRLRKTGNATSLTFKVGRGSHREEREIKLSPKQFAVLWPGTAGRRLRKVRYEILWDNVIIEIDKYRGRHKDLVVAEVEFPDTASCQRFQPPWWFGREVTREKRYSNVRLALS
;
A
#
# COMPACT_ATOMS: atom_id res chain seq x y z
N MET A 1 19.77 20.55 -4.10
CA MET A 1 18.66 20.34 -3.16
C MET A 1 18.56 18.86 -2.84
N GLY A 2 18.89 18.49 -1.63
CA GLY A 2 19.01 17.11 -1.20
C GLY A 2 17.66 16.40 -1.14
N GLY A 3 17.46 15.45 -2.02
CA GLY A 3 16.37 14.50 -1.90
C GLY A 3 16.58 13.69 -0.62
N HIS A 4 15.61 13.74 0.28
CA HIS A 4 15.67 12.94 1.49
C HIS A 4 15.51 11.46 1.11
N ASN A 5 16.64 10.78 1.01
CA ASN A 5 16.66 9.31 0.92
C ASN A 5 16.22 8.76 2.28
N ARG A 6 14.99 8.28 2.36
CA ARG A 6 14.50 7.58 3.54
C ARG A 6 14.94 6.12 3.49
N THR A 7 15.94 5.79 4.28
CA THR A 7 16.18 4.39 4.66
C THR A 7 15.37 4.12 5.91
N ARG A 8 14.24 3.43 5.76
CA ARG A 8 13.49 2.92 6.90
C ARG A 8 13.89 1.48 7.15
N ARG A 9 14.71 1.25 8.17
CA ARG A 9 14.71 -0.03 8.88
C ARG A 9 13.49 0.00 9.79
N ASN A 10 12.33 -0.40 9.30
CA ASN A 10 11.11 -0.39 10.09
C ASN A 10 10.46 -1.76 10.10
N ARG A 11 10.22 -2.19 11.32
CA ARG A 11 9.23 -3.20 11.63
C ARG A 11 7.87 -2.56 11.32
N GLU A 12 7.35 -2.78 10.11
CA GLU A 12 5.99 -2.37 9.77
C GLU A 12 5.02 -3.28 10.52
N ILE A 13 4.28 -2.70 11.46
CA ILE A 13 3.19 -3.38 12.16
C ILE A 13 1.90 -2.86 11.56
N GLU A 14 1.24 -3.69 10.75
CA GLU A 14 0.00 -3.33 10.09
C GLU A 14 -1.05 -4.42 10.22
N ARG A 15 -2.30 -4.03 10.14
CA ARG A 15 -3.44 -4.95 10.00
C ARG A 15 -4.25 -4.57 8.78
N LYS A 16 -4.76 -5.56 8.08
CA LYS A 16 -5.52 -5.41 6.83
C LYS A 16 -6.86 -6.11 6.94
N PHE A 17 -7.90 -5.44 6.46
CA PHE A 17 -9.28 -5.94 6.53
C PHE A 17 -9.97 -5.76 5.19
N LEU A 18 -10.87 -6.67 4.85
CA LEU A 18 -11.84 -6.41 3.80
C LEU A 18 -12.85 -5.37 4.29
N VAL A 19 -13.35 -4.56 3.40
CA VAL A 19 -14.39 -3.57 3.70
C VAL A 19 -15.66 -4.00 2.97
N GLU A 20 -16.69 -4.36 3.74
CA GLU A 20 -17.99 -4.76 3.20
C GLU A 20 -18.94 -3.56 3.06
N TRP A 21 -18.84 -2.59 3.96
CA TRP A 21 -19.66 -1.39 4.00
C TRP A 21 -18.76 -0.16 4.01
N LEU A 22 -18.93 0.72 3.04
CA LEU A 22 -18.18 1.97 3.04
C LEU A 22 -18.62 2.84 4.22
N PRO A 23 -17.68 3.49 4.92
CA PRO A 23 -18.02 4.40 6.00
C PRO A 23 -18.83 5.60 5.46
N PRO A 24 -19.72 6.17 6.27
CA PRO A 24 -20.44 7.37 5.89
C PRO A 24 -19.48 8.51 5.54
N ASN A 25 -19.83 9.31 4.54
CA ASN A 25 -19.08 10.50 4.13
C ASN A 25 -17.64 10.23 3.63
N LEU A 26 -17.36 9.02 3.15
CA LEU A 26 -16.05 8.67 2.62
C LEU A 26 -15.60 9.65 1.52
N GLU A 27 -16.52 10.08 0.67
CA GLU A 27 -16.25 11.01 -0.44
C GLU A 27 -15.74 12.39 0.03
N GLN A 28 -15.98 12.75 1.28
CA GLN A 28 -15.48 13.99 1.88
C GLN A 28 -14.06 13.85 2.46
N SER A 29 -13.56 12.63 2.56
CA SER A 29 -12.22 12.35 3.06
C SER A 29 -11.18 12.66 2.00
N ARG A 30 -9.96 12.93 2.44
CA ARG A 30 -8.81 13.07 1.53
C ARG A 30 -8.66 11.81 0.70
N SER A 31 -8.54 11.97 -0.61
CA SER A 31 -8.33 10.86 -1.52
C SER A 31 -7.15 11.10 -2.46
N LEU A 32 -6.49 10.02 -2.84
CA LEU A 32 -5.35 10.00 -3.74
C LEU A 32 -5.51 8.86 -4.75
N VAL A 33 -5.27 9.17 -6.02
CA VAL A 33 -5.18 8.13 -7.05
C VAL A 33 -3.78 7.54 -7.01
N ILE A 34 -3.69 6.23 -6.88
CA ILE A 34 -2.43 5.49 -6.84
C ILE A 34 -2.38 4.55 -8.06
N GLU A 35 -1.32 4.70 -8.84
CA GLU A 35 -0.93 3.74 -9.87
C GLU A 35 0.40 3.14 -9.45
N GLN A 36 0.48 1.82 -9.40
CA GLN A 36 1.72 1.15 -9.05
C GLN A 36 1.95 -0.09 -9.89
N GLY A 37 3.21 -0.39 -10.08
CA GLY A 37 3.66 -1.55 -10.84
C GLY A 37 4.98 -2.08 -10.33
N TYR A 38 5.28 -3.32 -10.66
CA TYR A 38 6.48 -4.01 -10.19
C TYR A 38 7.43 -4.27 -11.34
N LEU A 39 8.67 -3.76 -11.18
CA LEU A 39 9.76 -4.03 -12.13
C LEU A 39 10.31 -5.43 -11.94
N ALA A 40 10.41 -5.87 -10.69
CA ALA A 40 10.89 -7.20 -10.33
C ALA A 40 10.30 -7.64 -9.00
N THR A 41 10.07 -8.94 -8.88
CA THR A 41 9.61 -9.58 -7.64
C THR A 41 10.30 -10.94 -7.47
N ASP A 42 10.65 -11.27 -6.24
CA ASP A 42 11.17 -12.58 -5.86
C ASP A 42 10.51 -13.01 -4.55
N GLU A 43 9.60 -13.96 -4.62
CA GLU A 43 8.89 -14.46 -3.43
C GLU A 43 9.80 -15.19 -2.45
N SER A 44 10.88 -15.81 -2.93
CA SER A 44 11.79 -16.59 -2.07
C SER A 44 12.53 -15.70 -1.08
N THR A 45 12.89 -14.49 -1.49
CA THR A 45 13.61 -13.50 -0.67
C THR A 45 12.74 -12.37 -0.14
N GLY A 46 11.50 -12.24 -0.66
CA GLY A 46 10.64 -11.09 -0.41
C GLY A 46 11.09 -9.80 -1.11
N ARG A 47 12.01 -9.89 -2.07
CA ARG A 47 12.49 -8.73 -2.82
C ARG A 47 11.42 -8.22 -3.77
N GLN A 48 11.23 -6.90 -3.77
CA GLN A 48 10.31 -6.22 -4.66
C GLN A 48 10.92 -4.89 -5.10
N VAL A 49 10.80 -4.58 -6.37
CA VAL A 49 11.10 -3.25 -6.91
C VAL A 49 9.82 -2.68 -7.48
N ARG A 50 9.26 -1.67 -6.80
CA ARG A 50 7.97 -1.06 -7.10
C ARG A 50 8.13 0.36 -7.61
N LEU A 51 7.43 0.67 -8.68
CA LEU A 51 7.17 2.05 -9.10
C LEU A 51 5.78 2.46 -8.62
N ARG A 52 5.65 3.68 -8.10
CA ARG A 52 4.36 4.23 -7.67
C ARG A 52 4.22 5.69 -8.09
N LYS A 53 3.05 6.01 -8.60
CA LYS A 53 2.58 7.37 -8.79
C LYS A 53 1.40 7.59 -7.85
N THR A 54 1.53 8.56 -6.94
CA THR A 54 0.48 8.97 -6.01
C THR A 54 0.15 10.43 -6.28
N GLY A 55 -1.02 10.67 -6.88
CA GLY A 55 -1.28 11.99 -7.45
C GLY A 55 -0.23 12.33 -8.50
N ASN A 56 0.55 13.39 -8.28
CA ASN A 56 1.66 13.79 -9.15
C ASN A 56 3.04 13.35 -8.63
N ALA A 57 3.11 12.75 -7.45
CA ALA A 57 4.37 12.28 -6.87
C ALA A 57 4.73 10.89 -7.38
N THR A 58 5.97 10.74 -7.83
CA THR A 58 6.49 9.48 -8.36
C THR A 58 7.67 9.00 -7.54
N SER A 59 7.72 7.69 -7.29
CA SER A 59 8.75 7.05 -6.49
C SER A 59 9.09 5.66 -6.95
N LEU A 60 10.29 5.21 -6.57
CA LEU A 60 10.73 3.82 -6.66
C LEU A 60 11.01 3.33 -5.25
N THR A 61 10.45 2.18 -4.91
CA THR A 61 10.66 1.53 -3.63
C THR A 61 11.29 0.16 -3.83
N PHE A 62 12.39 -0.09 -3.14
CA PHE A 62 13.00 -1.41 -3.02
C PHE A 62 12.68 -1.98 -1.66
N LYS A 63 12.07 -3.16 -1.65
CA LYS A 63 11.78 -3.92 -0.42
C LYS A 63 12.54 -5.22 -0.45
N VAL A 64 13.06 -5.63 0.72
CA VAL A 64 13.70 -6.93 0.92
C VAL A 64 13.35 -7.47 2.30
N GLY A 65 13.27 -8.79 2.42
CA GLY A 65 12.99 -9.47 3.67
C GLY A 65 11.52 -9.81 3.89
N ARG A 66 11.26 -10.52 4.98
CA ARG A 66 9.94 -11.05 5.34
C ARG A 66 9.59 -10.75 6.78
N GLY A 67 8.30 -10.61 7.05
CA GLY A 67 7.77 -10.43 8.41
C GLY A 67 8.33 -9.21 9.10
N SER A 68 8.89 -9.38 10.30
CA SER A 68 9.43 -8.31 11.13
C SER A 68 10.82 -7.81 10.69
N HIS A 69 11.43 -8.44 9.69
CA HIS A 69 12.77 -8.11 9.19
C HIS A 69 12.71 -7.56 7.76
N ARG A 70 11.80 -6.63 7.51
CA ARG A 70 11.70 -5.93 6.21
C ARG A 70 12.57 -4.69 6.20
N GLU A 71 13.35 -4.56 5.14
CA GLU A 71 14.00 -3.30 4.76
C GLU A 71 13.23 -2.65 3.62
N GLU A 72 13.01 -1.36 3.73
CA GLU A 72 12.40 -0.56 2.68
C GLU A 72 13.28 0.65 2.38
N ARG A 73 13.58 0.85 1.10
CA ARG A 73 14.32 2.01 0.60
C ARG A 73 13.52 2.66 -0.49
N GLU A 74 13.26 3.95 -0.33
CA GLU A 74 12.46 4.71 -1.30
C GLU A 74 13.22 5.94 -1.77
N ILE A 75 13.17 6.17 -3.08
CA ILE A 75 13.66 7.41 -3.71
C ILE A 75 12.55 8.05 -4.51
N LYS A 76 12.53 9.38 -4.52
CA LYS A 76 11.69 10.14 -5.43
C LYS A 76 12.24 10.05 -6.84
N LEU A 77 11.35 9.90 -7.81
CA LEU A 77 11.67 9.97 -9.23
C LEU A 77 11.11 11.26 -9.82
N SER A 78 11.82 11.80 -10.81
CA SER A 78 11.21 12.80 -11.68
C SER A 78 10.14 12.17 -12.58
N PRO A 79 9.20 12.95 -13.13
CA PRO A 79 8.24 12.43 -14.11
C PRO A 79 8.90 11.73 -15.30
N LYS A 80 10.03 12.25 -15.76
CA LYS A 80 10.84 11.68 -16.84
C LYS A 80 11.42 10.31 -16.48
N GLN A 81 12.04 10.20 -15.31
CA GLN A 81 12.60 8.93 -14.81
C GLN A 81 11.51 7.88 -14.66
N PHE A 82 10.37 8.27 -14.09
CA PHE A 82 9.22 7.38 -13.96
C PHE A 82 8.73 6.89 -15.32
N ALA A 83 8.57 7.77 -16.29
CA ALA A 83 8.09 7.44 -17.63
C ALA A 83 9.03 6.45 -18.36
N VAL A 84 10.34 6.59 -18.16
CA VAL A 84 11.34 5.66 -18.73
C VAL A 84 11.22 4.25 -18.14
N LEU A 85 10.96 4.15 -16.84
CA LEU A 85 10.92 2.88 -16.13
C LEU A 85 9.56 2.18 -16.19
N TRP A 86 8.48 2.95 -16.32
CA TRP A 86 7.11 2.45 -16.24
C TRP A 86 6.79 1.31 -17.22
N PRO A 87 7.25 1.32 -18.49
CA PRO A 87 7.01 0.21 -19.41
C PRO A 87 7.49 -1.14 -18.88
N GLY A 88 8.53 -1.17 -18.05
CA GLY A 88 9.05 -2.40 -17.43
C GLY A 88 8.10 -3.06 -16.44
N THR A 89 7.01 -2.41 -16.06
CA THR A 89 5.99 -2.94 -15.16
C THR A 89 4.79 -3.57 -15.89
N ALA A 90 4.81 -3.63 -17.22
CA ALA A 90 3.70 -4.14 -18.03
C ALA A 90 3.28 -5.54 -17.56
N GLY A 91 1.96 -5.77 -17.39
CA GLY A 91 1.42 -7.02 -16.86
C GLY A 91 1.52 -7.20 -15.34
N ARG A 92 2.11 -6.23 -14.63
CA ARG A 92 2.33 -6.27 -13.17
C ARG A 92 1.94 -4.96 -12.52
N ARG A 93 0.74 -4.49 -12.84
CA ARG A 93 0.23 -3.18 -12.42
C ARG A 93 -1.09 -3.30 -11.69
N LEU A 94 -1.35 -2.34 -10.82
CA LEU A 94 -2.66 -2.09 -10.25
C LEU A 94 -2.91 -0.59 -10.14
N ARG A 95 -4.20 -0.25 -10.06
CA ARG A 95 -4.66 1.11 -9.82
C ARG A 95 -5.71 1.09 -8.72
N LYS A 96 -5.65 2.08 -7.84
CA LYS A 96 -6.58 2.23 -6.72
C LYS A 96 -6.77 3.69 -6.36
N VAL A 97 -7.87 3.98 -5.68
CA VAL A 97 -8.09 5.24 -5.01
C VAL A 97 -7.98 4.99 -3.51
N ARG A 98 -7.09 5.70 -2.86
CA ARG A 98 -6.87 5.62 -1.42
C ARG A 98 -7.54 6.78 -0.73
N TYR A 99 -8.35 6.46 0.27
CA TYR A 99 -8.94 7.42 1.20
C TYR A 99 -8.26 7.30 2.54
N GLU A 100 -7.99 8.41 3.20
CA GLU A 100 -7.40 8.45 4.53
C GLU A 100 -8.43 8.96 5.53
N ILE A 101 -8.68 8.20 6.59
CA ILE A 101 -9.62 8.54 7.66
C ILE A 101 -8.89 8.50 8.98
N LEU A 102 -9.01 9.58 9.77
CA LEU A 102 -8.57 9.58 11.16
C LEU A 102 -9.62 8.87 12.03
N TRP A 103 -9.20 7.81 12.71
CA TRP A 103 -10.05 7.00 13.56
C TRP A 103 -9.31 6.68 14.86
N ASP A 104 -9.81 7.17 15.99
CA ASP A 104 -9.24 6.88 17.32
C ASP A 104 -7.70 6.95 17.37
N ASN A 105 -7.15 8.09 16.93
CA ASN A 105 -5.71 8.39 16.86
C ASN A 105 -4.88 7.53 15.89
N VAL A 106 -5.52 6.73 15.06
CA VAL A 106 -4.85 6.02 13.95
C VAL A 106 -5.39 6.51 12.61
N ILE A 107 -4.59 6.39 11.58
CA ILE A 107 -5.03 6.64 10.21
C ILE A 107 -5.42 5.30 9.59
N ILE A 108 -6.66 5.23 9.12
CA ILE A 108 -7.15 4.12 8.31
C ILE A 108 -7.01 4.51 6.85
N GLU A 109 -6.28 3.72 6.09
CA GLU A 109 -6.18 3.84 4.64
C GLU A 109 -7.17 2.88 3.99
N ILE A 110 -8.14 3.42 3.24
CA ILE A 110 -9.13 2.63 2.50
C ILE A 110 -8.77 2.65 1.03
N ASP A 111 -8.42 1.49 0.48
CA ASP A 111 -8.07 1.30 -0.91
C ASP A 111 -9.26 0.72 -1.69
N LYS A 112 -9.83 1.51 -2.59
CA LYS A 112 -10.80 1.05 -3.58
C LYS A 112 -10.05 0.74 -4.88
N TYR A 113 -9.94 -0.54 -5.18
CA TYR A 113 -9.24 -0.98 -6.38
C TYR A 113 -10.03 -0.67 -7.65
N ARG A 114 -9.33 -0.59 -8.77
CA ARG A 114 -9.88 -0.31 -10.11
C ARG A 114 -9.57 -1.47 -11.05
N GLY A 115 -10.19 -1.43 -12.24
CA GLY A 115 -9.97 -2.44 -13.27
C GLY A 115 -10.50 -3.81 -12.85
N ARG A 116 -9.69 -4.85 -13.04
CA ARG A 116 -10.09 -6.24 -12.73
C ARG A 116 -10.38 -6.50 -11.25
N HIS A 117 -9.93 -5.64 -10.37
CA HIS A 117 -10.19 -5.73 -8.92
C HIS A 117 -11.19 -4.67 -8.43
N LYS A 118 -12.03 -4.13 -9.30
CA LYS A 118 -12.96 -3.03 -9.01
C LYS A 118 -13.93 -3.28 -7.84
N ASP A 119 -14.21 -4.53 -7.54
CA ASP A 119 -15.12 -4.89 -6.44
C ASP A 119 -14.38 -5.09 -5.10
N LEU A 120 -13.05 -4.96 -5.09
CA LEU A 120 -12.25 -5.11 -3.90
C LEU A 120 -12.07 -3.76 -3.21
N VAL A 121 -12.42 -3.73 -1.93
CA VAL A 121 -12.11 -2.62 -1.01
C VAL A 121 -11.42 -3.18 0.21
N VAL A 122 -10.28 -2.59 0.55
CA VAL A 122 -9.42 -3.03 1.65
C VAL A 122 -9.13 -1.85 2.56
N ALA A 123 -9.20 -2.06 3.86
CA ALA A 123 -8.72 -1.12 4.86
C ALA A 123 -7.39 -1.60 5.45
N GLU A 124 -6.47 -0.70 5.61
CA GLU A 124 -5.14 -0.95 6.14
C GLU A 124 -4.85 0.04 7.26
N VAL A 125 -4.35 -0.45 8.38
CA VAL A 125 -3.98 0.37 9.55
C VAL A 125 -2.56 0.02 9.93
N GLU A 126 -1.68 1.04 9.98
CA GLU A 126 -0.31 0.92 10.47
C GLU A 126 -0.22 1.40 11.91
N PHE A 127 0.51 0.66 12.74
CA PHE A 127 0.65 0.95 14.17
C PHE A 127 2.11 1.25 14.53
N PRO A 128 2.35 2.20 15.47
CA PRO A 128 3.70 2.53 15.92
C PRO A 128 4.34 1.39 16.75
N ASP A 129 3.53 0.56 17.38
CA ASP A 129 3.98 -0.52 18.25
C ASP A 129 2.98 -1.68 18.34
N THR A 130 3.43 -2.78 18.90
CA THR A 130 2.60 -3.99 19.07
C THR A 130 1.43 -3.75 20.02
N ALA A 131 1.61 -2.95 21.06
CA ALA A 131 0.56 -2.67 22.03
C ALA A 131 -0.61 -1.91 21.41
N SER A 132 -0.34 -0.89 20.57
CA SER A 132 -1.36 -0.16 19.80
C SER A 132 -2.10 -1.09 18.85
N CYS A 133 -1.37 -1.98 18.17
CA CYS A 133 -1.94 -2.98 17.27
C CYS A 133 -2.91 -3.92 17.99
N GLN A 134 -2.55 -4.40 19.18
CA GLN A 134 -3.39 -5.30 19.99
C GLN A 134 -4.63 -4.60 20.55
N ARG A 135 -4.52 -3.31 20.92
CA ARG A 135 -5.64 -2.52 21.45
C ARG A 135 -6.62 -2.05 20.41
N PHE A 136 -6.24 -2.05 19.13
CA PHE A 136 -7.09 -1.53 18.06
C PHE A 136 -8.40 -2.30 17.96
N GLN A 137 -9.50 -1.56 18.02
CA GLN A 137 -10.85 -2.09 17.82
C GLN A 137 -11.32 -1.69 16.41
N PRO A 138 -11.48 -2.66 15.50
CA PRO A 138 -11.96 -2.37 14.16
C PRO A 138 -13.34 -1.70 14.18
N PRO A 139 -13.57 -0.67 13.35
CA PRO A 139 -14.91 -0.11 13.19
C PRO A 139 -15.90 -1.17 12.69
N TRP A 140 -17.20 -0.93 12.94
CA TRP A 140 -18.27 -1.86 12.55
C TRP A 140 -18.35 -2.13 11.05
N TRP A 141 -17.84 -1.21 10.22
CA TRP A 141 -17.83 -1.33 8.77
C TRP A 141 -16.63 -2.12 8.21
N PHE A 142 -15.70 -2.56 9.05
CA PHE A 142 -14.67 -3.53 8.66
C PHE A 142 -15.30 -4.91 8.52
N GLY A 143 -14.89 -5.63 7.48
CA GLY A 143 -15.16 -7.04 7.31
C GLY A 143 -14.05 -7.91 7.90
N ARG A 144 -13.83 -9.06 7.29
CA ARG A 144 -12.86 -10.06 7.74
C ARG A 144 -11.42 -9.54 7.67
N GLU A 145 -10.64 -9.83 8.71
CA GLU A 145 -9.20 -9.56 8.70
C GLU A 145 -8.46 -10.49 7.74
N VAL A 146 -7.61 -9.90 6.91
CA VAL A 146 -6.84 -10.60 5.88
C VAL A 146 -5.34 -10.31 5.94
N THR A 147 -4.86 -9.86 7.09
CA THR A 147 -3.46 -9.45 7.32
C THR A 147 -2.45 -10.47 6.83
N ARG A 148 -2.73 -11.75 7.03
CA ARG A 148 -1.83 -12.87 6.68
C ARG A 148 -2.15 -13.53 5.34
N GLU A 149 -3.17 -13.07 4.64
CA GLU A 149 -3.59 -13.66 3.37
C GLU A 149 -2.85 -13.00 2.20
N LYS A 150 -1.84 -13.69 1.69
CA LYS A 150 -0.98 -13.20 0.60
C LYS A 150 -1.75 -12.77 -0.65
N ARG A 151 -2.89 -13.39 -0.94
CA ARG A 151 -3.71 -13.06 -2.12
C ARG A 151 -4.21 -11.60 -2.13
N TYR A 152 -4.29 -10.95 -0.96
CA TYR A 152 -4.67 -9.56 -0.84
C TYR A 152 -3.48 -8.59 -0.76
N SER A 153 -2.27 -9.09 -0.94
CA SER A 153 -1.10 -8.20 -1.07
C SER A 153 -1.13 -7.46 -2.41
N ASN A 154 -0.63 -6.24 -2.42
CA ASN A 154 -0.60 -5.45 -3.66
C ASN A 154 0.22 -6.13 -4.76
N VAL A 155 1.30 -6.81 -4.42
CA VAL A 155 2.12 -7.53 -5.40
C VAL A 155 1.32 -8.67 -6.06
N ARG A 156 0.56 -9.42 -5.28
CA ARG A 156 -0.29 -10.50 -5.82
C ARG A 156 -1.43 -9.95 -6.67
N LEU A 157 -2.08 -8.89 -6.22
CA LEU A 157 -3.14 -8.23 -6.99
C LEU A 157 -2.62 -7.67 -8.31
N ALA A 158 -1.39 -7.17 -8.34
CA ALA A 158 -0.77 -6.68 -9.57
C ALA A 158 -0.41 -7.80 -10.56
N LEU A 159 -0.12 -8.99 -10.05
CA LEU A 159 0.26 -10.17 -10.86
C LEU A 159 -0.95 -11.00 -11.35
N SER A 160 -2.10 -10.83 -10.73
CA SER A 160 -3.30 -11.63 -11.05
C SER A 160 -4.12 -11.08 -12.21
#